data_d4c3031c61b27e8d014363fbe2eeb3b4
#
_entry.id   d4c3031c61b27e8d014363fbe2eeb3b4
#
_cell.length_a   1.000
_cell.length_b   1.000
_cell.length_c   1.000
_cell.angle_alpha   90.00
_cell.angle_beta   90.00
_cell.angle_gamma   90.00
#
_symmetry.space_group_name_H-M   'P 1'
#
loop_
_entity.id
_entity.type
_entity.pdbx_description
1 polymer ?
#
loop_
_entity_poly.entity_id
_entity_poly.type
_entity_poly.pdbx_seq_one_letter_code
_entity_poly.pdbx_strand_id
1 'polypeptide(L)'
;MSDLPSNDQIKIGSKVAIEKKEDQGTGKLTEGIVKAKLTSSKTHPHGIKVELEDGSVGRVKKILSDSSEKLTSTPLTSEDSTKIDTIIPKDEDTWNEFKSTFQYDLDEENLRNRGKIESANARRDNRKKYRAEIQKEISITISAFANQEGGRLFIGVNDDSSILGLDRDLKEFDGSMDKFKLAIIDSLKHFLKNNAFIAKLKFEFETSNEKQYLLIQVPKSTEPIYIHFSNIQETFVRIQNRSQKFNTQEFLKHCKDRF
;
A
#
# COMPACT_ATOMS: atom_id res chain seq x y z
N MET A 1 10.86 -2.94 -38.66
CA MET A 1 10.57 -1.60 -38.11
C MET A 1 10.38 -1.79 -36.61
N SER A 2 11.25 -1.22 -35.80
CA SER A 2 11.11 -1.35 -34.34
C SER A 2 9.87 -0.55 -33.89
N ASP A 3 8.86 -1.26 -33.40
CA ASP A 3 7.65 -0.62 -32.82
C ASP A 3 8.04 0.14 -31.56
N LEU A 4 8.14 1.47 -31.68
CA LEU A 4 8.37 2.35 -30.54
C LEU A 4 7.08 2.43 -29.70
N PRO A 5 7.19 2.46 -28.36
CA PRO A 5 6.04 2.52 -27.48
C PRO A 5 5.12 3.72 -27.78
N SER A 6 3.81 3.46 -27.82
CA SER A 6 2.79 4.49 -27.97
C SER A 6 2.55 5.24 -26.65
N ASN A 7 1.92 6.40 -26.73
CA ASN A 7 1.58 7.23 -25.58
C ASN A 7 0.69 6.47 -24.56
N ASP A 8 -0.23 5.63 -25.05
CA ASP A 8 -1.15 4.85 -24.22
C ASP A 8 -0.44 3.73 -23.45
N GLN A 9 0.68 3.24 -24.00
CA GLN A 9 1.51 2.20 -23.36
C GLN A 9 2.45 2.77 -22.29
N ILE A 10 2.78 4.07 -22.36
CA ILE A 10 3.66 4.72 -21.41
C ILE A 10 2.78 5.34 -20.32
N LYS A 11 2.91 4.86 -19.08
CA LYS A 11 2.21 5.42 -17.92
C LYS A 11 3.18 6.26 -17.08
N ILE A 12 2.67 7.28 -16.38
CA ILE A 12 3.43 7.97 -15.34
C ILE A 12 3.77 6.94 -14.26
N GLY A 13 5.01 6.92 -13.77
CA GLY A 13 5.51 5.88 -12.88
C GLY A 13 6.09 4.64 -13.57
N SER A 14 5.98 4.50 -14.90
CA SER A 14 6.61 3.39 -15.61
C SER A 14 8.11 3.58 -15.74
N LYS A 15 8.88 2.50 -15.56
CA LYS A 15 10.32 2.49 -15.85
C LYS A 15 10.53 2.37 -17.35
N VAL A 16 11.28 3.31 -17.91
CA VAL A 16 11.54 3.40 -19.36
C VAL A 16 13.02 3.65 -19.63
N ALA A 17 13.46 3.31 -20.85
CA ALA A 17 14.73 3.74 -21.39
C ALA A 17 14.48 4.84 -22.42
N ILE A 18 15.05 6.02 -22.17
CA ILE A 18 14.93 7.21 -23.04
C ILE A 18 16.24 7.51 -23.75
N GLU A 19 16.13 8.07 -24.94
CA GLU A 19 17.22 8.70 -25.67
C GLU A 19 17.18 10.20 -25.45
N LYS A 20 18.18 10.75 -24.77
CA LYS A 20 18.31 12.21 -24.57
C LYS A 20 18.70 12.89 -25.89
N LYS A 21 18.46 14.20 -26.00
CA LYS A 21 18.79 14.97 -27.20
C LYS A 21 20.30 14.92 -27.51
N GLU A 22 21.14 14.91 -26.51
CA GLU A 22 22.60 14.84 -26.59
C GLU A 22 23.11 13.46 -27.01
N ASP A 23 22.33 12.39 -26.77
CA ASP A 23 22.69 11.01 -27.06
C ASP A 23 22.07 10.50 -28.36
N GLN A 24 21.39 11.35 -29.13
CA GLN A 24 20.73 10.97 -30.39
C GLN A 24 21.74 10.44 -31.41
N GLY A 25 21.46 9.25 -31.93
CA GLY A 25 22.32 8.57 -32.90
C GLY A 25 23.53 7.84 -32.32
N THR A 26 23.76 7.91 -31.01
CA THR A 26 24.85 7.18 -30.34
C THR A 26 24.45 5.78 -29.87
N GLY A 27 23.11 5.54 -29.77
CA GLY A 27 22.56 4.32 -29.19
C GLY A 27 22.55 4.29 -27.66
N LYS A 28 23.05 5.34 -26.99
CA LYS A 28 23.07 5.43 -25.54
C LYS A 28 21.68 5.76 -25.02
N LEU A 29 21.20 4.98 -24.07
CA LEU A 29 19.90 5.17 -23.42
C LEU A 29 20.09 5.47 -21.93
N THR A 30 19.23 6.33 -21.40
CA THR A 30 19.12 6.65 -19.98
C THR A 30 17.85 5.99 -19.44
N GLU A 31 17.99 5.20 -18.39
CA GLU A 31 16.85 4.57 -17.72
C GLU A 31 16.32 5.47 -16.60
N GLY A 32 15.01 5.44 -16.38
CA GLY A 32 14.38 6.17 -15.29
C GLY A 32 12.88 5.98 -15.28
N ILE A 33 12.23 6.58 -14.27
CA ILE A 33 10.79 6.53 -14.05
C ILE A 33 10.15 7.75 -14.70
N VAL A 34 9.06 7.56 -15.43
CA VAL A 34 8.34 8.65 -16.09
C VAL A 34 7.61 9.51 -15.07
N LYS A 35 8.03 10.77 -14.94
CA LYS A 35 7.37 11.79 -14.12
C LYS A 35 6.24 12.50 -14.88
N ALA A 36 6.50 12.85 -16.15
CA ALA A 36 5.51 13.53 -16.98
C ALA A 36 5.66 13.16 -18.47
N LYS A 37 4.54 13.17 -19.20
CA LYS A 37 4.52 13.00 -20.65
C LYS A 37 4.50 14.38 -21.31
N LEU A 38 5.46 14.63 -22.20
CA LEU A 38 5.63 15.91 -22.91
C LEU A 38 5.15 15.87 -24.36
N THR A 39 4.63 14.71 -24.81
CA THR A 39 4.02 14.53 -26.14
C THR A 39 2.56 14.14 -25.96
N SER A 40 1.63 14.87 -26.57
CA SER A 40 0.19 14.59 -26.53
C SER A 40 -0.29 13.62 -27.62
N SER A 41 0.49 13.47 -28.70
CA SER A 41 0.16 12.58 -29.82
C SER A 41 0.22 11.12 -29.41
N LYS A 42 -0.65 10.27 -29.99
CA LYS A 42 -0.72 8.83 -29.69
C LYS A 42 0.58 8.09 -30.04
N THR A 43 1.21 8.47 -31.15
CA THR A 43 2.49 7.91 -31.60
C THR A 43 3.40 9.01 -32.09
N HIS A 44 4.71 8.75 -32.11
CA HIS A 44 5.71 9.69 -32.66
C HIS A 44 6.87 8.89 -33.30
N PRO A 45 7.35 9.28 -34.50
CA PRO A 45 8.38 8.52 -35.24
C PRO A 45 9.68 8.30 -34.46
N HIS A 46 10.02 9.21 -33.58
CA HIS A 46 11.22 9.11 -32.74
C HIS A 46 10.95 8.69 -31.28
N GLY A 47 9.72 8.27 -30.96
CA GLY A 47 9.26 7.94 -29.62
C GLY A 47 8.62 9.10 -28.87
N ILE A 48 7.80 8.78 -27.88
CA ILE A 48 7.11 9.75 -27.01
C ILE A 48 8.12 10.47 -26.14
N LYS A 49 8.05 11.80 -26.05
CA LYS A 49 8.92 12.62 -25.21
C LYS A 49 8.37 12.61 -23.79
N VAL A 50 9.22 12.30 -22.82
CA VAL A 50 8.89 12.28 -21.40
C VAL A 50 9.94 13.01 -20.57
N GLU A 51 9.55 13.44 -19.37
CA GLU A 51 10.42 13.85 -18.28
C GLU A 51 10.50 12.71 -17.28
N LEU A 52 11.68 12.35 -16.83
CA LEU A 52 11.92 11.38 -15.78
C LEU A 52 11.95 12.07 -14.40
N GLU A 53 11.87 11.30 -13.33
CA GLU A 53 11.90 11.81 -11.94
C GLU A 53 13.21 12.52 -11.59
N ASP A 54 14.33 12.11 -12.20
CA ASP A 54 15.64 12.76 -12.06
C ASP A 54 15.77 14.08 -12.85
N GLY A 55 14.68 14.54 -13.49
CA GLY A 55 14.65 15.73 -14.34
C GLY A 55 15.19 15.51 -15.76
N SER A 56 15.66 14.31 -16.10
CA SER A 56 16.11 13.99 -17.46
C SER A 56 14.96 13.99 -18.44
N VAL A 57 15.16 14.60 -19.61
CA VAL A 57 14.15 14.68 -20.68
C VAL A 57 14.67 13.97 -21.92
N GLY A 58 13.85 13.04 -22.46
CA GLY A 58 14.23 12.29 -23.66
C GLY A 58 13.05 11.61 -24.34
N ARG A 59 13.32 10.82 -25.38
CA ARG A 59 12.31 10.06 -26.11
C ARG A 59 12.36 8.61 -25.74
N VAL A 60 11.20 8.04 -25.38
CA VAL A 60 11.12 6.64 -24.97
C VAL A 60 11.42 5.73 -26.15
N LYS A 61 12.41 4.88 -25.99
CA LYS A 61 12.80 3.83 -26.93
C LYS A 61 12.30 2.46 -26.49
N LYS A 62 12.21 2.24 -25.19
CA LYS A 62 11.77 0.95 -24.64
C LYS A 62 11.06 1.17 -23.29
N ILE A 63 9.97 0.44 -23.09
CA ILE A 63 9.39 0.28 -21.77
C ILE A 63 10.10 -0.90 -21.11
N LEU A 64 10.68 -0.68 -19.94
CA LEU A 64 11.28 -1.71 -19.12
C LEU A 64 10.19 -2.21 -18.20
N SER A 65 9.31 -3.10 -18.72
CA SER A 65 8.32 -3.77 -17.90
C SER A 65 9.02 -4.75 -16.97
N ASP A 66 8.63 -4.80 -15.71
CA ASP A 66 8.86 -5.96 -14.87
C ASP A 66 8.19 -7.16 -15.55
N SER A 67 9.00 -7.91 -16.26
CA SER A 67 8.55 -9.11 -16.94
C SER A 67 8.41 -10.24 -15.92
N SER A 68 7.17 -10.50 -15.51
CA SER A 68 6.77 -11.84 -15.12
C SER A 68 6.40 -12.60 -16.40
N GLU A 69 7.28 -13.42 -16.93
CA GLU A 69 6.93 -14.75 -17.50
C GLU A 69 8.15 -15.56 -17.91
N LYS A 70 8.26 -16.67 -17.32
CA LYS A 70 8.37 -18.08 -17.68
C LYS A 70 9.68 -18.81 -17.36
N LEU A 71 9.47 -19.74 -16.46
CA LEU A 71 10.26 -20.93 -16.09
C LEU A 71 11.07 -21.59 -17.21
N THR A 72 12.34 -21.84 -16.95
CA THR A 72 12.92 -23.19 -17.02
C THR A 72 14.06 -23.34 -16.00
N SER A 73 14.04 -24.49 -15.38
CA SER A 73 14.84 -25.04 -14.30
C SER A 73 16.35 -25.01 -14.48
N THR A 74 17.12 -24.66 -13.49
CA THR A 74 18.01 -25.49 -12.64
C THR A 74 18.88 -24.60 -11.72
N PRO A 75 19.34 -25.13 -10.56
CA PRO A 75 19.66 -24.33 -9.38
C PRO A 75 21.15 -23.98 -9.31
N LEU A 76 21.50 -22.89 -8.61
CA LEU A 76 22.69 -22.79 -7.75
C LEU A 76 22.83 -21.42 -7.08
N THR A 77 22.73 -21.47 -5.79
CA THR A 77 23.53 -20.81 -4.74
C THR A 77 23.77 -19.31 -4.76
N SER A 78 23.53 -18.80 -3.58
CA SER A 78 24.06 -17.64 -2.86
C SER A 78 23.35 -16.30 -3.07
N GLU A 79 22.59 -15.96 -2.06
CA GLU A 79 22.54 -14.69 -1.32
C GLU A 79 23.04 -13.45 -2.09
N ASP A 80 22.09 -12.77 -2.75
CA ASP A 80 22.11 -11.32 -2.83
C ASP A 80 20.66 -10.83 -2.77
N SER A 81 20.15 -10.67 -1.56
CA SER A 81 18.87 -10.04 -1.30
C SER A 81 19.07 -8.53 -1.49
N THR A 82 18.95 -8.07 -2.72
CA THR A 82 18.64 -6.66 -2.97
C THR A 82 17.26 -6.40 -2.39
N LYS A 83 17.22 -5.93 -1.13
CA LYS A 83 16.04 -5.32 -0.55
C LYS A 83 15.62 -4.21 -1.50
N ILE A 84 14.51 -4.42 -2.18
CA ILE A 84 13.78 -3.33 -2.80
C ILE A 84 13.27 -2.52 -1.60
N ASP A 85 13.93 -1.40 -1.31
CA ASP A 85 13.43 -0.47 -0.29
C ASP A 85 11.99 -0.13 -0.67
N THR A 86 11.06 -0.60 0.13
CA THR A 86 9.64 -0.31 -0.07
C THR A 86 9.45 1.17 0.22
N ILE A 87 9.44 1.98 -0.83
CA ILE A 87 9.28 3.43 -0.70
C ILE A 87 7.88 3.68 -0.17
N ILE A 88 7.79 4.29 1.02
CA ILE A 88 6.52 4.77 1.58
C ILE A 88 6.00 5.86 0.65
N PRO A 89 4.75 5.78 0.17
CA PRO A 89 4.15 6.84 -0.64
C PRO A 89 4.12 8.16 0.12
N LYS A 90 4.15 9.26 -0.62
CA LYS A 90 4.13 10.59 -0.01
C LYS A 90 2.80 10.91 0.67
N ASP A 91 1.71 10.40 0.12
CA ASP A 91 0.35 10.65 0.59
C ASP A 91 -0.48 9.37 0.52
N GLU A 92 -1.54 9.31 1.30
CA GLU A 92 -2.59 8.30 1.15
C GLU A 92 -3.35 8.50 -0.16
N ASP A 93 -3.71 7.40 -0.80
CA ASP A 93 -4.43 7.42 -2.07
C ASP A 93 -5.40 6.22 -2.20
N THR A 94 -5.83 5.93 -3.42
CA THR A 94 -6.70 4.78 -3.70
C THR A 94 -6.07 3.43 -3.31
N TRP A 95 -4.73 3.36 -3.30
CA TRP A 95 -3.95 2.13 -3.15
C TRP A 95 -3.18 2.04 -1.84
N ASN A 96 -3.05 3.16 -1.13
CA ASN A 96 -2.19 3.27 0.04
C ASN A 96 -2.95 3.91 1.20
N GLU A 97 -2.77 3.34 2.38
CA GLU A 97 -3.31 3.86 3.64
C GLU A 97 -2.26 3.74 4.73
N PHE A 98 -2.21 4.74 5.61
CA PHE A 98 -1.31 4.79 6.76
C PHE A 98 -2.09 4.60 8.06
N LYS A 99 -1.50 3.91 9.00
CA LYS A 99 -1.99 3.82 10.38
C LYS A 99 -0.81 3.94 11.32
N SER A 100 -0.86 4.92 12.18
CA SER A 100 0.23 5.19 13.12
C SER A 100 0.49 4.03 14.08
N THR A 101 -0.57 3.28 14.46
CA THR A 101 -0.49 2.14 15.40
C THR A 101 -1.53 1.09 15.06
N PHE A 102 -1.35 -0.13 15.58
CA PHE A 102 -2.33 -1.22 15.51
C PHE A 102 -3.27 -1.22 16.71
N GLN A 103 -2.76 -0.91 17.88
CA GLN A 103 -3.55 -0.98 19.13
C GLN A 103 -3.14 0.02 20.19
N TYR A 104 -2.03 0.73 20.01
CA TYR A 104 -1.57 1.72 20.96
C TYR A 104 -2.38 3.01 20.82
N ASP A 105 -2.89 3.52 21.94
CA ASP A 105 -3.71 4.73 21.97
C ASP A 105 -2.83 5.99 22.04
N LEU A 106 -2.51 6.55 20.86
CA LEU A 106 -1.73 7.79 20.75
C LEU A 106 -2.45 9.00 21.33
N ASP A 107 -3.79 8.99 21.34
CA ASP A 107 -4.53 10.11 21.94
C ASP A 107 -4.42 10.12 23.45
N GLU A 108 -4.34 8.94 24.11
CA GLU A 108 -4.01 8.88 25.54
C GLU A 108 -2.66 9.52 25.81
N GLU A 109 -1.63 9.15 25.04
CA GLU A 109 -0.28 9.71 25.15
C GLU A 109 -0.28 11.23 24.92
N ASN A 110 -0.95 11.70 23.89
CA ASN A 110 -1.07 13.12 23.56
C ASN A 110 -1.79 13.94 24.65
N LEU A 111 -2.87 13.40 25.23
CA LEU A 111 -3.57 14.04 26.33
C LEU A 111 -2.67 14.17 27.55
N ARG A 112 -1.91 13.13 27.87
CA ARG A 112 -0.96 13.12 28.99
C ARG A 112 0.15 14.14 28.79
N ASN A 113 0.73 14.19 27.59
CA ASN A 113 1.79 15.15 27.23
C ASN A 113 1.31 16.61 27.29
N ARG A 114 0.01 16.86 27.07
CA ARG A 114 -0.64 18.18 27.19
C ARG A 114 -1.13 18.49 28.62
N GLY A 115 -0.80 17.67 29.61
CA GLY A 115 -1.21 17.84 30.99
C GLY A 115 -2.69 17.57 31.29
N LYS A 116 -3.46 17.01 30.33
CA LYS A 116 -4.86 16.64 30.50
C LYS A 116 -5.01 15.26 31.16
N ILE A 117 -4.52 15.15 32.40
CA ILE A 117 -4.33 13.86 33.09
C ILE A 117 -5.65 13.11 33.32
N GLU A 118 -6.72 13.82 33.73
CA GLU A 118 -8.04 13.19 33.94
C GLU A 118 -8.59 12.57 32.66
N SER A 119 -8.52 13.30 31.54
CA SER A 119 -8.96 12.80 30.24
C SER A 119 -8.10 11.62 29.77
N ALA A 120 -6.79 11.66 29.98
CA ALA A 120 -5.89 10.55 29.67
C ALA A 120 -6.21 9.31 30.50
N ASN A 121 -6.49 9.48 31.81
CA ASN A 121 -6.87 8.38 32.69
C ASN A 121 -8.21 7.76 32.27
N ALA A 122 -9.24 8.57 31.99
CA ALA A 122 -10.54 8.10 31.49
C ALA A 122 -10.39 7.31 30.20
N ARG A 123 -9.47 7.72 29.32
CA ARG A 123 -9.18 7.00 28.08
C ARG A 123 -8.45 5.68 28.36
N ARG A 124 -7.48 5.68 29.25
CA ARG A 124 -6.79 4.47 29.71
C ARG A 124 -7.73 3.44 30.34
N ASP A 125 -8.70 3.88 31.14
CA ASP A 125 -9.66 3.00 31.78
C ASP A 125 -10.60 2.33 30.74
N ASN A 126 -10.76 2.95 29.57
CA ASN A 126 -11.48 2.42 28.41
C ASN A 126 -10.56 1.83 27.33
N ARG A 127 -9.31 1.49 27.64
CA ARG A 127 -8.30 1.04 26.67
C ARG A 127 -8.80 -0.10 25.76
N LYS A 128 -9.53 -1.07 26.30
CA LYS A 128 -10.07 -2.17 25.49
C LYS A 128 -10.98 -1.70 24.37
N LYS A 129 -11.80 -0.68 24.64
CA LYS A 129 -12.71 -0.08 23.65
C LYS A 129 -11.90 0.61 22.54
N TYR A 130 -10.99 1.51 22.90
CA TYR A 130 -10.19 2.26 21.92
C TYR A 130 -9.30 1.34 21.09
N ARG A 131 -8.70 0.31 21.70
CA ARG A 131 -7.97 -0.72 20.97
C ARG A 131 -8.86 -1.43 19.94
N ALA A 132 -10.06 -1.84 20.32
CA ALA A 132 -10.99 -2.49 19.42
C ALA A 132 -11.44 -1.57 18.27
N GLU A 133 -11.57 -0.26 18.53
CA GLU A 133 -11.88 0.74 17.52
C GLU A 133 -10.74 0.85 16.48
N ILE A 134 -9.48 0.97 16.90
CA ILE A 134 -8.30 1.01 16.00
C ILE A 134 -8.23 -0.27 15.16
N GLN A 135 -8.38 -1.44 15.79
CA GLN A 135 -8.35 -2.73 15.10
C GLN A 135 -9.52 -2.89 14.11
N LYS A 136 -10.69 -2.36 14.44
CA LYS A 136 -11.84 -2.32 13.54
C LYS A 136 -11.54 -1.47 12.31
N GLU A 137 -10.99 -0.26 12.48
CA GLU A 137 -10.62 0.63 11.38
C GLU A 137 -9.61 -0.01 10.42
N ILE A 138 -8.60 -0.69 10.95
CA ILE A 138 -7.64 -1.47 10.14
C ILE A 138 -8.35 -2.56 9.33
N SER A 139 -9.29 -3.27 9.95
CA SER A 139 -10.06 -4.33 9.28
C SER A 139 -10.98 -3.76 8.20
N ILE A 140 -11.58 -2.58 8.44
CA ILE A 140 -12.39 -1.82 7.46
C ILE A 140 -11.51 -1.46 6.25
N THR A 141 -10.33 -0.92 6.47
CA THR A 141 -9.40 -0.58 5.39
C THR A 141 -9.05 -1.79 4.53
N ILE A 142 -8.70 -2.92 5.16
CA ILE A 142 -8.40 -4.17 4.46
C ILE A 142 -9.61 -4.67 3.65
N SER A 143 -10.81 -4.65 4.25
CA SER A 143 -12.05 -5.01 3.54
C SER A 143 -12.32 -4.10 2.36
N ALA A 144 -12.14 -2.77 2.53
CA ALA A 144 -12.37 -1.78 1.48
C ALA A 144 -11.40 -1.94 0.30
N PHE A 145 -10.13 -2.20 0.57
CA PHE A 145 -9.15 -2.54 -0.47
C PHE A 145 -9.52 -3.84 -1.20
N ALA A 146 -9.85 -4.90 -0.45
CA ALA A 146 -10.22 -6.19 -1.02
C ALA A 146 -11.43 -6.11 -1.94
N ASN A 147 -12.43 -5.31 -1.55
CA ASN A 147 -13.66 -5.08 -2.33
C ASN A 147 -13.45 -4.15 -3.53
N GLN A 148 -12.28 -3.54 -3.66
CA GLN A 148 -11.92 -2.72 -4.82
C GLN A 148 -10.80 -3.41 -5.61
N GLU A 149 -9.66 -2.83 -5.80
CA GLU A 149 -8.56 -3.38 -6.62
C GLU A 149 -7.38 -3.89 -5.79
N GLY A 150 -7.57 -4.06 -4.48
CA GLY A 150 -6.49 -4.32 -3.54
C GLY A 150 -5.80 -3.03 -3.08
N GLY A 151 -4.71 -3.17 -2.33
CA GLY A 151 -3.97 -2.01 -1.84
C GLY A 151 -2.88 -2.37 -0.84
N ARG A 152 -2.28 -1.35 -0.25
CA ARG A 152 -1.20 -1.45 0.72
C ARG A 152 -1.57 -0.67 1.99
N LEU A 153 -1.50 -1.34 3.12
CA LEU A 153 -1.69 -0.72 4.42
C LEU A 153 -0.36 -0.71 5.16
N PHE A 154 0.06 0.46 5.59
CA PHE A 154 1.28 0.67 6.36
C PHE A 154 0.92 0.93 7.82
N ILE A 155 1.44 0.13 8.76
CA ILE A 155 1.25 0.31 10.20
C ILE A 155 2.59 0.75 10.81
N GLY A 156 2.56 1.78 11.66
CA GLY A 156 3.73 2.48 12.18
C GLY A 156 4.13 3.69 11.33
N VAL A 157 3.21 4.17 10.48
CA VAL A 157 3.39 5.34 9.61
C VAL A 157 2.26 6.33 9.89
N ASN A 158 2.61 7.60 10.05
CA ASN A 158 1.66 8.70 10.26
C ASN A 158 1.07 9.19 8.94
N ASP A 159 -0.02 9.96 9.02
CA ASP A 159 -0.74 10.52 7.86
C ASP A 159 0.14 11.46 7.00
N ASP A 160 1.19 12.05 7.59
CA ASP A 160 2.20 12.85 6.88
C ASP A 160 3.34 12.01 6.26
N SER A 161 3.15 10.69 6.16
CA SER A 161 4.13 9.70 5.71
C SER A 161 5.41 9.58 6.56
N SER A 162 5.50 10.27 7.68
CA SER A 162 6.60 10.09 8.63
C SER A 162 6.50 8.75 9.36
N ILE A 163 7.63 8.06 9.53
CA ILE A 163 7.66 6.78 10.21
C ILE A 163 7.63 7.00 11.72
N LEU A 164 6.53 6.60 12.35
CA LEU A 164 6.42 6.56 13.82
C LEU A 164 7.19 5.37 14.41
N GLY A 165 7.10 4.23 13.74
CA GLY A 165 7.64 2.95 14.16
C GLY A 165 6.66 2.12 14.99
N LEU A 166 7.01 0.85 15.19
CA LEU A 166 6.19 -0.14 15.89
C LEU A 166 6.54 -0.29 17.39
N ASP A 167 7.51 0.45 17.91
CA ASP A 167 8.03 0.27 19.28
C ASP A 167 6.93 0.33 20.34
N ARG A 168 5.94 1.20 20.16
CA ARG A 168 4.82 1.35 21.09
C ARG A 168 3.92 0.12 21.11
N ASP A 169 3.59 -0.38 19.94
CA ASP A 169 2.78 -1.60 19.79
C ASP A 169 3.55 -2.83 20.28
N LEU A 170 4.83 -2.96 19.90
CA LEU A 170 5.69 -4.11 20.25
C LEU A 170 5.94 -4.27 21.74
N LYS A 171 5.91 -3.20 22.54
CA LYS A 171 6.04 -3.27 24.00
C LYS A 171 5.04 -4.22 24.65
N GLU A 172 3.83 -4.32 24.10
CA GLU A 172 2.80 -5.23 24.60
C GLU A 172 3.00 -6.68 24.17
N PHE A 173 3.96 -6.94 23.28
CA PHE A 173 4.31 -8.26 22.76
C PHE A 173 5.75 -8.67 23.09
N ASP A 174 6.34 -8.10 24.16
CA ASP A 174 7.71 -8.36 24.57
C ASP A 174 8.74 -8.11 23.45
N GLY A 175 8.46 -7.17 22.54
CA GLY A 175 9.27 -6.87 21.37
C GLY A 175 9.13 -7.89 20.23
N SER A 176 8.25 -8.90 20.35
CA SER A 176 8.13 -9.99 19.37
C SER A 176 7.24 -9.59 18.19
N MET A 177 7.83 -9.51 17.00
CA MET A 177 7.10 -9.28 15.74
C MET A 177 6.16 -10.43 15.40
N ASP A 178 6.52 -11.67 15.73
CA ASP A 178 5.67 -12.83 15.47
C ASP A 178 4.40 -12.77 16.32
N LYS A 179 4.51 -12.45 17.63
CA LYS A 179 3.35 -12.26 18.50
C LYS A 179 2.47 -11.12 18.00
N PHE A 180 3.09 -10.02 17.58
CA PHE A 180 2.40 -8.86 17.00
C PHE A 180 1.63 -9.23 15.73
N LYS A 181 2.28 -9.90 14.80
CA LYS A 181 1.64 -10.41 13.56
C LYS A 181 0.46 -11.35 13.88
N LEU A 182 0.62 -12.27 14.83
CA LEU A 182 -0.45 -13.17 15.25
C LEU A 182 -1.64 -12.37 15.83
N ALA A 183 -1.39 -11.33 16.64
CA ALA A 183 -2.45 -10.50 17.18
C ALA A 183 -3.23 -9.76 16.09
N ILE A 184 -2.53 -9.28 15.04
CA ILE A 184 -3.19 -8.67 13.86
C ILE A 184 -4.07 -9.72 13.18
N ILE A 185 -3.53 -10.91 12.90
CA ILE A 185 -4.28 -11.99 12.25
C ILE A 185 -5.52 -12.36 13.06
N ASP A 186 -5.42 -12.46 14.38
CA ASP A 186 -6.56 -12.79 15.26
C ASP A 186 -7.61 -11.67 15.27
N SER A 187 -7.18 -10.42 15.27
CA SER A 187 -8.08 -9.29 15.08
C SER A 187 -8.82 -9.36 13.74
N LEU A 188 -8.11 -9.64 12.65
CA LEU A 188 -8.71 -9.79 11.33
C LEU A 188 -9.70 -10.96 11.27
N LYS A 189 -9.38 -12.10 11.89
CA LYS A 189 -10.34 -13.22 12.02
C LYS A 189 -11.62 -12.82 12.75
N HIS A 190 -11.48 -12.00 13.80
CA HIS A 190 -12.62 -11.49 14.55
C HIS A 190 -13.56 -10.65 13.70
N PHE A 191 -13.00 -9.71 12.90
CA PHE A 191 -13.78 -8.75 12.12
C PHE A 191 -14.16 -9.24 10.73
N LEU A 192 -13.29 -9.95 10.02
CA LEU A 192 -13.55 -10.37 8.63
C LEU A 192 -14.25 -11.73 8.57
N LYS A 193 -14.03 -12.62 9.54
CA LYS A 193 -14.55 -13.99 9.54
C LYS A 193 -14.30 -14.78 8.25
N ASN A 194 -13.25 -14.43 7.50
CA ASN A 194 -12.88 -15.05 6.23
C ASN A 194 -11.41 -15.48 6.25
N ASN A 195 -11.15 -16.67 6.78
CA ASN A 195 -9.79 -17.21 6.90
C ASN A 195 -9.11 -17.44 5.54
N ALA A 196 -9.88 -17.79 4.50
CA ALA A 196 -9.34 -18.02 3.17
C ALA A 196 -8.80 -16.71 2.54
N PHE A 197 -9.47 -15.59 2.80
CA PHE A 197 -8.99 -14.28 2.37
C PHE A 197 -7.79 -13.82 3.21
N ILE A 198 -7.86 -13.98 4.54
CA ILE A 198 -6.76 -13.58 5.44
C ILE A 198 -5.46 -14.31 5.08
N ALA A 199 -5.53 -15.57 4.66
CA ALA A 199 -4.37 -16.33 4.20
C ALA A 199 -3.70 -15.79 2.93
N LYS A 200 -4.38 -14.93 2.16
CA LYS A 200 -3.83 -14.28 0.97
C LYS A 200 -3.11 -12.96 1.27
N LEU A 201 -3.27 -12.42 2.48
CA LEU A 201 -2.57 -11.20 2.89
C LEU A 201 -1.08 -11.48 3.04
N LYS A 202 -0.24 -10.54 2.58
CA LYS A 202 1.20 -10.62 2.81
C LYS A 202 1.59 -9.58 3.86
N PHE A 203 2.39 -10.01 4.82
CA PHE A 203 2.86 -9.19 5.93
C PHE A 203 4.37 -9.06 5.83
N GLU A 204 4.86 -7.85 5.62
CA GLU A 204 6.27 -7.55 5.42
C GLU A 204 6.71 -6.51 6.46
N PHE A 205 7.67 -6.90 7.32
CA PHE A 205 8.28 -5.96 8.27
C PHE A 205 9.46 -5.29 7.60
N GLU A 206 9.39 -3.98 7.51
CA GLU A 206 10.37 -3.14 6.86
C GLU A 206 11.04 -2.21 7.88
N THR A 207 12.25 -1.76 7.55
CA THR A 207 12.99 -0.81 8.38
C THR A 207 13.42 0.36 7.52
N SER A 208 13.12 1.58 7.96
CA SER A 208 13.61 2.80 7.36
C SER A 208 13.90 3.82 8.47
N ASN A 209 15.00 4.56 8.36
CA ASN A 209 15.46 5.50 9.38
C ASN A 209 15.52 4.89 10.80
N GLU A 210 16.03 3.67 10.90
CA GLU A 210 16.15 2.89 12.16
C GLU A 210 14.81 2.55 12.85
N LYS A 211 13.68 2.85 12.21
CA LYS A 211 12.34 2.52 12.70
C LYS A 211 11.72 1.42 11.88
N GLN A 212 11.07 0.50 12.56
CA GLN A 212 10.35 -0.60 11.92
C GLN A 212 8.89 -0.24 11.68
N TYR A 213 8.36 -0.61 10.53
CA TYR A 213 6.95 -0.53 10.21
C TYR A 213 6.48 -1.82 9.54
N LEU A 214 5.19 -2.05 9.51
CA LEU A 214 4.59 -3.21 8.86
C LEU A 214 3.85 -2.78 7.61
N LEU A 215 4.18 -3.40 6.50
CA LEU A 215 3.41 -3.36 5.26
C LEU A 215 2.50 -4.58 5.18
N ILE A 216 1.20 -4.35 5.00
CA ILE A 216 0.23 -5.39 4.67
C ILE A 216 -0.21 -5.18 3.22
N GLN A 217 0.18 -6.11 2.34
CA GLN A 217 -0.32 -6.13 0.97
C GLN A 217 -1.66 -6.85 0.94
N VAL A 218 -2.68 -6.14 0.48
CA VAL A 218 -4.06 -6.61 0.41
C VAL A 218 -4.40 -6.92 -1.05
N PRO A 219 -4.60 -8.18 -1.42
CA PRO A 219 -4.98 -8.51 -2.80
C PRO A 219 -6.44 -8.14 -3.07
N LYS A 220 -6.75 -7.92 -4.34
CA LYS A 220 -8.11 -7.88 -4.85
C LYS A 220 -8.82 -9.18 -4.51
N SER A 221 -10.00 -9.11 -3.90
CA SER A 221 -10.79 -10.31 -3.63
C SER A 221 -11.62 -10.72 -4.84
N THR A 222 -11.87 -12.00 -4.98
CA THR A 222 -12.79 -12.58 -5.97
C THR A 222 -14.22 -12.73 -5.46
N GLU A 223 -14.45 -12.40 -4.21
CA GLU A 223 -15.75 -12.46 -3.52
C GLU A 223 -15.87 -11.30 -2.55
N PRO A 224 -17.09 -10.85 -2.19
CA PRO A 224 -17.28 -9.79 -1.22
C PRO A 224 -16.69 -10.08 0.15
N ILE A 225 -15.95 -9.11 0.71
CA ILE A 225 -15.40 -9.17 2.06
C ILE A 225 -16.21 -8.24 2.97
N TYR A 226 -16.80 -8.83 4.01
CA TYR A 226 -17.65 -8.14 4.98
C TYR A 226 -16.91 -7.85 6.27
N ILE A 227 -17.30 -6.78 6.95
CA ILE A 227 -16.94 -6.51 8.34
C ILE A 227 -18.07 -6.97 9.25
N HIS A 228 -17.71 -7.76 10.25
CA HIS A 228 -18.64 -8.25 11.27
C HIS A 228 -18.41 -7.50 12.57
N PHE A 229 -19.41 -6.76 13.01
CA PHE A 229 -19.37 -6.06 14.28
C PHE A 229 -20.70 -6.28 15.02
N SER A 230 -20.60 -6.85 16.24
CA SER A 230 -21.77 -7.35 16.96
C SER A 230 -22.54 -8.31 16.07
N ASN A 231 -23.76 -8.27 15.82
CA ASN A 231 -24.51 -9.15 14.92
C ASN A 231 -24.80 -8.51 13.55
N ILE A 232 -24.05 -7.47 13.20
CA ILE A 232 -24.25 -6.70 11.95
C ILE A 232 -23.11 -7.00 11.00
N GLN A 233 -23.44 -7.19 9.72
CA GLN A 233 -22.49 -7.20 8.62
C GLN A 233 -22.52 -5.84 7.94
N GLU A 234 -21.35 -5.27 7.74
CA GLU A 234 -21.13 -4.00 7.07
C GLU A 234 -20.21 -4.20 5.86
N THR A 235 -20.44 -3.42 4.83
CA THR A 235 -19.65 -3.46 3.59
C THR A 235 -18.95 -2.14 3.37
N PHE A 236 -17.67 -2.22 3.03
CA PHE A 236 -16.84 -1.06 2.74
C PHE A 236 -16.16 -1.23 1.39
N VAL A 237 -16.03 -0.15 0.66
CA VAL A 237 -15.33 -0.10 -0.63
C VAL A 237 -14.39 1.09 -0.63
N ARG A 238 -13.21 0.95 -1.21
CA ARG A 238 -12.25 2.04 -1.34
C ARG A 238 -12.69 3.00 -2.43
N ILE A 239 -12.89 4.27 -2.08
CA ILE A 239 -13.19 5.36 -3.00
C ILE A 239 -12.15 6.44 -2.77
N GLN A 240 -11.24 6.60 -3.73
CA GLN A 240 -10.07 7.46 -3.58
C GLN A 240 -9.28 7.07 -2.31
N ASN A 241 -9.06 8.00 -1.37
CA ASN A 241 -8.35 7.76 -0.12
C ASN A 241 -9.27 7.42 1.07
N ARG A 242 -10.52 6.96 0.82
CA ARG A 242 -11.49 6.68 1.89
C ARG A 242 -12.07 5.28 1.80
N SER A 243 -12.22 4.64 2.94
CA SER A 243 -12.99 3.40 3.10
C SER A 243 -14.46 3.77 3.33
N GLN A 244 -15.24 3.79 2.25
CA GLN A 244 -16.63 4.21 2.26
C GLN A 244 -17.57 3.05 2.60
N LYS A 245 -18.42 3.24 3.61
CA LYS A 245 -19.49 2.29 3.90
C LYS A 245 -20.56 2.36 2.82
N PHE A 246 -20.90 1.21 2.25
CA PHE A 246 -21.99 1.06 1.28
C PHE A 246 -23.24 0.51 1.98
N ASN A 247 -24.40 1.01 1.59
CA ASN A 247 -25.63 0.33 1.91
C ASN A 247 -25.85 -0.90 1.02
N THR A 248 -26.86 -1.72 1.32
CA THR A 248 -27.10 -2.98 0.60
C THR A 248 -27.31 -2.77 -0.89
N GLN A 249 -28.02 -1.72 -1.30
CA GLN A 249 -28.31 -1.48 -2.72
C GLN A 249 -27.05 -1.03 -3.48
N GLU A 250 -26.28 -0.12 -2.90
CA GLU A 250 -25.01 0.35 -3.45
C GLU A 250 -24.03 -0.83 -3.60
N PHE A 251 -23.96 -1.68 -2.58
CA PHE A 251 -23.02 -2.80 -2.61
C PHE A 251 -23.45 -3.90 -3.60
N LEU A 252 -24.75 -4.20 -3.72
CA LEU A 252 -25.26 -5.12 -4.75
C LEU A 252 -24.96 -4.62 -6.17
N LYS A 253 -25.09 -3.31 -6.40
CA LYS A 253 -24.71 -2.73 -7.69
C LYS A 253 -23.20 -2.87 -7.92
N HIS A 254 -22.39 -2.52 -6.93
CA HIS A 254 -20.94 -2.66 -7.01
C HIS A 254 -20.52 -4.12 -7.29
N CYS A 255 -21.15 -5.10 -6.62
CA CYS A 255 -20.85 -6.51 -6.84
C CYS A 255 -21.09 -6.98 -8.27
N LYS A 256 -22.14 -6.49 -8.95
CA LYS A 256 -22.42 -6.87 -10.36
C LYS A 256 -21.33 -6.41 -11.31
N ASP A 257 -20.69 -5.30 -11.01
CA ASP A 257 -19.66 -4.70 -11.87
C ASP A 257 -18.26 -5.21 -11.51
N ARG A 258 -18.12 -5.77 -10.30
CA ARG A 258 -16.80 -6.01 -9.69
C ARG A 258 -16.44 -7.49 -9.51
N PHE A 259 -17.41 -8.35 -9.20
CA PHE A 259 -17.29 -9.78 -8.96
C PHE A 259 -18.08 -10.60 -9.99
#